data_b47d4fd77cb85ee4949434679b08b46c
#
_entry.id   b47d4fd77cb85ee4949434679b08b46c
#
_cell.length_a   1.000
_cell.length_b   1.000
_cell.length_c   1.000
_cell.angle_alpha   90.00
_cell.angle_beta   90.00
_cell.angle_gamma   90.00
#
_symmetry.space_group_name_H-M   'P 1'
#
loop_
_entity.id
_entity.type
_entity.pdbx_description
1 polymer ?
#
loop_
_entity_poly.entity_id
_entity_poly.type
_entity_poly.pdbx_seq_one_letter_code
_entity_poly.pdbx_strand_id
1 'polypeptide(L)'
;MITARQKILSYFNKTRTASTREISRALKMSAATVRHHLRVLASDGRLEMASVRGQDARGRPEKVYSLPRSTLGDNLAQLSAALLVEAGSEVKMEALARHLAGKSDFASQPLVKRLNLTVENLNQMNYHGRWEAGPEGPRIIFSHCPYAAIIEKHPELCRMDEAILKEWMGQPASQISKAGKDGSSVCVFVVGK
;
A
#
# COMPACT_ATOMS: atom_id res chain seq x y z
N MET A 1 -10.49 0.88 26.94
CA MET A 1 -11.43 -0.26 26.70
C MET A 1 -11.31 -0.76 25.27
N ILE A 2 -11.18 -2.07 25.07
CA ILE A 2 -11.16 -2.66 23.72
C ILE A 2 -12.60 -2.75 23.20
N THR A 3 -12.87 -2.14 22.04
CA THR A 3 -14.21 -2.15 21.43
C THR A 3 -14.60 -3.54 20.90
N ALA A 4 -15.89 -3.78 20.68
CA ALA A 4 -16.38 -5.02 20.08
C ALA A 4 -15.75 -5.29 18.70
N ARG A 5 -15.55 -4.24 17.87
CA ARG A 5 -14.89 -4.34 16.57
C ARG A 5 -13.43 -4.78 16.68
N GLN A 6 -12.71 -4.21 17.66
CA GLN A 6 -11.30 -4.60 17.92
C GLN A 6 -11.20 -6.06 18.38
N LYS A 7 -12.13 -6.53 19.23
CA LYS A 7 -12.17 -7.93 19.65
C LYS A 7 -12.39 -8.88 18.46
N ILE A 8 -13.30 -8.52 17.55
CA ILE A 8 -13.57 -9.32 16.34
C ILE A 8 -12.34 -9.34 15.43
N LEU A 9 -11.70 -8.19 15.15
CA LEU A 9 -10.46 -8.15 14.34
C LEU A 9 -9.33 -8.95 14.98
N SER A 10 -9.13 -8.84 16.31
CA SER A 10 -8.14 -9.63 17.04
C SER A 10 -8.39 -11.13 16.96
N TYR A 11 -9.65 -11.55 16.84
CA TYR A 11 -10.00 -12.95 16.63
C TYR A 11 -9.50 -13.46 15.28
N PHE A 12 -9.62 -12.64 14.22
CA PHE A 12 -9.12 -12.98 12.88
C PHE A 12 -7.59 -13.02 12.78
N ASN A 13 -6.86 -12.34 13.65
CA ASN A 13 -5.40 -12.49 13.74
C ASN A 13 -4.96 -13.89 14.17
N LYS A 14 -5.84 -14.62 14.88
CA LYS A 14 -5.57 -15.99 15.35
C LYS A 14 -6.20 -17.05 14.43
N THR A 15 -7.30 -16.72 13.77
CA THR A 15 -8.04 -17.63 12.89
C THR A 15 -8.17 -16.99 11.52
N ARG A 16 -7.73 -17.67 10.47
CA ARG A 16 -7.73 -17.07 9.11
C ARG A 16 -9.14 -16.81 8.59
N THR A 17 -10.10 -17.62 8.97
CA THR A 17 -11.51 -17.52 8.54
C THR A 17 -12.42 -17.83 9.71
N ALA A 18 -13.58 -17.18 9.75
CA ALA A 18 -14.60 -17.47 10.75
C ALA A 18 -16.00 -17.11 10.29
N SER A 19 -16.98 -17.89 10.75
CA SER A 19 -18.40 -17.62 10.60
C SER A 19 -18.93 -16.78 11.77
N THR A 20 -20.11 -16.19 11.58
CA THR A 20 -20.82 -15.47 12.66
C THR A 20 -21.00 -16.35 13.91
N ARG A 21 -21.29 -17.64 13.72
CA ARG A 21 -21.55 -18.59 14.80
C ARG A 21 -20.28 -18.86 15.64
N GLU A 22 -19.15 -19.06 14.97
CA GLU A 22 -17.85 -19.30 15.62
C GLU A 22 -17.42 -18.10 16.46
N ILE A 23 -17.50 -16.87 15.88
CA ILE A 23 -17.14 -15.64 16.58
C ILE A 23 -18.08 -15.39 17.78
N SER A 24 -19.39 -15.60 17.60
CA SER A 24 -20.38 -15.46 18.66
C SER A 24 -20.06 -16.35 19.87
N ARG A 25 -19.71 -17.61 19.62
CA ARG A 25 -19.32 -18.58 20.67
C ARG A 25 -17.99 -18.17 21.34
N ALA A 26 -16.97 -17.83 20.52
CA ALA A 26 -15.63 -17.54 21.02
C ALA A 26 -15.58 -16.25 21.85
N LEU A 27 -16.30 -15.21 21.42
CA LEU A 27 -16.29 -13.91 22.08
C LEU A 27 -17.45 -13.72 23.07
N LYS A 28 -18.32 -14.72 23.23
CA LYS A 28 -19.53 -14.67 24.09
C LYS A 28 -20.42 -13.46 23.77
N MET A 29 -20.58 -13.17 22.47
CA MET A 29 -21.40 -12.06 21.96
C MET A 29 -22.64 -12.61 21.25
N SER A 30 -23.75 -11.83 21.24
CA SER A 30 -24.93 -12.25 20.49
C SER A 30 -24.63 -12.34 18.99
N ALA A 31 -25.23 -13.35 18.32
CA ALA A 31 -25.06 -13.52 16.88
C ALA A 31 -25.56 -12.29 16.08
N ALA A 32 -26.53 -11.53 16.59
CA ALA A 32 -27.02 -10.30 16.00
C ALA A 32 -25.95 -9.21 16.05
N THR A 33 -25.33 -9.00 17.22
CA THR A 33 -24.24 -8.04 17.42
C THR A 33 -23.05 -8.35 16.55
N VAL A 34 -22.60 -9.63 16.53
CA VAL A 34 -21.49 -10.07 15.68
C VAL A 34 -21.82 -9.83 14.21
N ARG A 35 -23.01 -10.18 13.75
CA ARG A 35 -23.44 -9.99 12.36
C ARG A 35 -23.44 -8.52 11.94
N HIS A 36 -23.89 -7.62 12.84
CA HIS A 36 -23.83 -6.19 12.62
C HIS A 36 -22.38 -5.72 12.42
N HIS A 37 -21.49 -6.05 13.34
CA HIS A 37 -20.07 -5.64 13.25
C HIS A 37 -19.34 -6.24 12.06
N LEU A 38 -19.58 -7.52 11.73
CA LEU A 38 -19.00 -8.14 10.54
C LEU A 38 -19.44 -7.43 9.25
N ARG A 39 -20.72 -7.02 9.17
CA ARG A 39 -21.22 -6.26 8.01
C ARG A 39 -20.51 -4.91 7.88
N VAL A 40 -20.36 -4.17 8.98
CA VAL A 40 -19.64 -2.89 8.99
C VAL A 40 -18.18 -3.08 8.62
N LEU A 41 -17.48 -4.05 9.23
CA LEU A 41 -16.07 -4.32 8.91
C LEU A 41 -15.85 -4.77 7.47
N ALA A 42 -16.83 -5.47 6.87
CA ALA A 42 -16.78 -5.85 5.46
C ALA A 42 -17.06 -4.64 4.54
N SER A 43 -17.99 -3.74 4.89
CA SER A 43 -18.22 -2.51 4.12
C SER A 43 -17.03 -1.54 4.18
N ASP A 44 -16.30 -1.53 5.31
CA ASP A 44 -15.08 -0.73 5.50
C ASP A 44 -13.83 -1.37 4.82
N GLY A 45 -13.98 -2.50 4.14
CA GLY A 45 -12.88 -3.24 3.50
C GLY A 45 -11.89 -3.90 4.47
N ARG A 46 -12.20 -3.94 5.77
CA ARG A 46 -11.36 -4.57 6.81
C ARG A 46 -11.53 -6.08 6.89
N LEU A 47 -12.62 -6.61 6.35
CA LEU A 47 -12.89 -8.04 6.18
C LEU A 47 -13.42 -8.29 4.77
N GLU A 48 -13.12 -9.47 4.25
CA GLU A 48 -13.73 -10.01 3.05
C GLU A 48 -14.78 -11.04 3.42
N MET A 49 -15.84 -11.13 2.63
CA MET A 49 -16.93 -12.08 2.82
C MET A 49 -16.90 -13.14 1.71
N ALA A 50 -16.81 -14.39 2.09
CA ALA A 50 -16.99 -15.53 1.21
C ALA A 50 -18.27 -16.31 1.57
N SER A 51 -18.92 -16.92 0.60
CA SER A 51 -20.01 -17.87 0.84
C SER A 51 -19.45 -19.28 0.77
N VAL A 52 -19.61 -20.05 1.85
CA VAL A 52 -19.24 -21.46 1.87
C VAL A 52 -20.51 -22.30 1.78
N ARG A 53 -20.59 -23.19 0.80
CA ARG A 53 -21.62 -24.25 0.78
C ARG A 53 -21.15 -25.38 1.70
N GLY A 54 -21.92 -25.67 2.73
CA GLY A 54 -21.74 -26.93 3.47
C GLY A 54 -22.02 -28.11 2.52
N GLN A 55 -21.17 -29.11 2.51
CA GLN A 55 -21.26 -30.26 1.61
C GLN A 55 -22.52 -31.09 1.82
N ASP A 56 -23.22 -30.99 2.98
CA ASP A 56 -24.38 -31.85 3.33
C ASP A 56 -25.55 -31.10 3.98
N ALA A 57 -25.63 -29.79 3.92
CA ALA A 57 -26.66 -29.07 4.66
C ALA A 57 -27.81 -28.57 3.77
N ARG A 58 -29.02 -29.09 3.99
CA ARG A 58 -30.26 -28.42 3.66
C ARG A 58 -30.32 -27.12 4.44
N GLY A 59 -30.02 -25.97 3.80
CA GLY A 59 -30.08 -24.67 4.44
C GLY A 59 -29.40 -23.56 3.64
N ARG A 60 -29.58 -22.32 4.13
CA ARG A 60 -28.90 -21.15 3.52
C ARG A 60 -27.40 -21.24 3.72
N PRO A 61 -26.56 -21.00 2.69
CA PRO A 61 -25.11 -21.02 2.81
C PRO A 61 -24.64 -20.12 3.96
N GLU A 62 -23.73 -20.65 4.79
CA GLU A 62 -23.15 -19.89 5.89
C GLU A 62 -22.13 -18.88 5.33
N LYS A 63 -22.22 -17.64 5.80
CA LYS A 63 -21.26 -16.59 5.45
C LYS A 63 -20.03 -16.74 6.31
N VAL A 64 -18.87 -16.89 5.65
CA VAL A 64 -17.55 -16.93 6.28
C VAL A 64 -16.83 -15.64 5.93
N TYR A 65 -16.13 -15.08 6.89
CA TYR A 65 -15.35 -13.85 6.76
C TYR A 65 -13.87 -14.16 6.93
N SER A 66 -13.01 -13.36 6.31
CA SER A 66 -11.55 -13.42 6.43
C SER A 66 -10.97 -12.01 6.46
N LEU A 67 -9.74 -11.88 6.91
CA LEU A 67 -8.97 -10.68 6.62
C LEU A 67 -8.69 -10.62 5.11
N PRO A 68 -8.70 -9.41 4.50
CA PRO A 68 -8.26 -9.24 3.11
C PRO A 68 -6.85 -9.79 2.93
N ARG A 69 -6.57 -10.38 1.77
CA ARG A 69 -5.24 -10.93 1.46
C ARG A 69 -4.14 -9.90 1.62
N SER A 70 -4.42 -8.65 1.29
CA SER A 70 -3.52 -7.51 1.49
C SER A 70 -3.16 -7.26 2.96
N THR A 71 -4.03 -7.66 3.89
CA THR A 71 -3.83 -7.48 5.36
C THR A 71 -3.15 -8.69 6.00
N LEU A 72 -3.20 -9.87 5.36
CA LEU A 72 -2.57 -11.09 5.87
C LEU A 72 -1.05 -11.04 5.82
N GLY A 73 -0.51 -10.03 5.14
CA GLY A 73 0.89 -9.94 4.82
C GLY A 73 1.28 -10.94 3.73
N ASP A 74 2.34 -10.65 3.05
CA ASP A 74 2.94 -11.52 2.06
C ASP A 74 4.47 -11.59 2.30
N ASN A 75 5.14 -12.44 1.57
CA ASN A 75 6.59 -12.57 1.63
C ASN A 75 7.29 -11.74 0.54
N LEU A 76 6.58 -10.78 -0.08
CA LEU A 76 7.10 -10.00 -1.21
C LEU A 76 8.29 -9.15 -0.81
N ALA A 77 8.29 -8.56 0.39
CA ALA A 77 9.42 -7.78 0.88
C ALA A 77 10.69 -8.64 1.00
N GLN A 78 10.58 -9.86 1.57
CA GLN A 78 11.71 -10.77 1.69
C GLN A 78 12.18 -11.29 0.33
N LEU A 79 11.25 -11.65 -0.56
CA LEU A 79 11.56 -12.07 -1.92
C LEU A 79 12.24 -10.93 -2.70
N SER A 80 11.70 -9.71 -2.62
CA SER A 80 12.28 -8.54 -3.30
C SER A 80 13.70 -8.23 -2.79
N ALA A 81 13.91 -8.29 -1.47
CA ALA A 81 15.25 -8.13 -0.89
C ALA A 81 16.22 -9.22 -1.38
N ALA A 82 15.79 -10.48 -1.40
CA ALA A 82 16.62 -11.57 -1.91
C ALA A 82 16.97 -11.39 -3.40
N LEU A 83 15.99 -11.00 -4.23
CA LEU A 83 16.21 -10.73 -5.65
C LEU A 83 17.19 -9.57 -5.87
N LEU A 84 17.12 -8.51 -5.06
CA LEU A 84 18.05 -7.39 -5.14
C LEU A 84 19.47 -7.79 -4.72
N VAL A 85 19.62 -8.64 -3.72
CA VAL A 85 20.92 -9.19 -3.29
C VAL A 85 21.52 -10.07 -4.38
N GLU A 86 20.74 -11.01 -4.94
CA GLU A 86 21.22 -11.94 -5.96
C GLU A 86 21.55 -11.23 -7.29
N ALA A 87 20.74 -10.25 -7.69
CA ALA A 87 20.99 -9.48 -8.90
C ALA A 87 22.15 -8.44 -8.72
N GLY A 88 22.45 -8.04 -7.50
CA GLY A 88 23.57 -7.17 -7.17
C GLY A 88 23.63 -5.89 -8.01
N SER A 89 24.81 -5.57 -8.55
CA SER A 89 25.04 -4.38 -9.37
C SER A 89 24.44 -4.43 -10.78
N GLU A 90 23.90 -5.57 -11.20
CA GLU A 90 23.22 -5.71 -12.50
C GLU A 90 21.86 -5.01 -12.53
N VAL A 91 21.27 -4.78 -11.36
CA VAL A 91 20.00 -4.04 -11.27
C VAL A 91 20.20 -2.56 -11.53
N LYS A 92 19.72 -2.10 -12.68
CA LYS A 92 19.73 -0.68 -13.03
C LYS A 92 18.45 -0.02 -12.53
N MET A 93 18.57 0.90 -11.58
CA MET A 93 17.42 1.59 -10.98
C MET A 93 16.58 2.35 -12.02
N GLU A 94 17.23 2.89 -13.06
CA GLU A 94 16.56 3.54 -14.19
C GLU A 94 15.73 2.55 -15.03
N ALA A 95 16.20 1.30 -15.16
CA ALA A 95 15.43 0.27 -15.87
C ALA A 95 14.19 -0.15 -15.08
N LEU A 96 14.34 -0.34 -13.76
CA LEU A 96 13.19 -0.59 -12.88
C LEU A 96 12.21 0.57 -12.91
N ALA A 97 12.70 1.81 -12.84
CA ALA A 97 11.87 3.01 -12.92
C ALA A 97 11.02 3.04 -14.20
N ARG A 98 11.61 2.75 -15.36
CA ARG A 98 10.86 2.69 -16.63
C ARG A 98 9.79 1.59 -16.63
N HIS A 99 10.07 0.42 -16.03
CA HIS A 99 9.07 -0.63 -15.90
C HIS A 99 7.90 -0.20 -15.01
N LEU A 100 8.19 0.44 -13.88
CA LEU A 100 7.17 0.91 -12.94
C LEU A 100 6.40 2.13 -13.46
N ALA A 101 7.09 3.06 -14.11
CA ALA A 101 6.47 4.24 -14.71
C ALA A 101 5.52 3.89 -15.88
N GLY A 102 5.78 2.75 -16.53
CA GLY A 102 4.99 2.34 -17.68
C GLY A 102 5.15 3.26 -18.89
N LYS A 103 4.36 3.02 -19.92
CA LYS A 103 4.30 3.91 -21.10
C LYS A 103 3.36 5.06 -20.77
N SER A 104 3.90 6.25 -20.51
CA SER A 104 3.13 7.45 -20.25
C SER A 104 3.60 8.59 -21.14
N ASP A 105 2.67 9.33 -21.75
CA ASP A 105 2.96 10.54 -22.52
C ASP A 105 2.72 11.81 -21.66
N PHE A 106 3.24 11.78 -20.42
CA PHE A 106 3.06 12.93 -19.50
C PHE A 106 3.92 14.12 -19.93
N ALA A 107 5.08 13.87 -20.52
CA ALA A 107 6.04 14.90 -20.90
C ALA A 107 5.45 15.93 -21.91
N SER A 108 4.48 15.51 -22.74
CA SER A 108 3.77 16.39 -23.68
C SER A 108 2.73 17.29 -23.02
N GLN A 109 2.34 17.03 -21.76
CA GLN A 109 1.28 17.76 -21.07
C GLN A 109 1.81 19.04 -20.40
N PRO A 110 0.95 20.09 -20.20
CA PRO A 110 1.30 21.25 -19.41
C PRO A 110 1.76 20.88 -18.00
N LEU A 111 2.70 21.65 -17.42
CA LEU A 111 3.37 21.34 -16.15
C LEU A 111 2.40 20.96 -15.02
N VAL A 112 1.36 21.77 -14.78
CA VAL A 112 0.40 21.51 -13.70
C VAL A 112 -0.35 20.19 -13.92
N LYS A 113 -0.75 19.93 -15.18
CA LYS A 113 -1.42 18.66 -15.52
C LYS A 113 -0.48 17.48 -15.33
N ARG A 114 0.78 17.61 -15.70
CA ARG A 114 1.84 16.62 -15.51
C ARG A 114 2.05 16.29 -14.03
N LEU A 115 2.12 17.33 -13.18
CA LEU A 115 2.22 17.18 -11.73
C LEU A 115 1.03 16.43 -11.14
N ASN A 116 -0.19 16.77 -11.56
CA ASN A 116 -1.40 16.08 -11.09
C ASN A 116 -1.43 14.60 -11.51
N LEU A 117 -1.11 14.30 -12.77
CA LEU A 117 -1.02 12.91 -13.26
C LEU A 117 0.08 12.13 -12.54
N THR A 118 1.22 12.76 -12.30
CA THR A 118 2.33 12.14 -11.52
C THR A 118 1.86 11.78 -10.13
N VAL A 119 1.19 12.70 -9.42
CA VAL A 119 0.65 12.43 -8.06
C VAL A 119 -0.41 11.34 -8.08
N GLU A 120 -1.29 11.32 -9.08
CA GLU A 120 -2.30 10.28 -9.23
C GLU A 120 -1.66 8.89 -9.37
N ASN A 121 -0.67 8.74 -10.24
CA ASN A 121 0.05 7.47 -10.41
C ASN A 121 0.85 7.07 -9.17
N LEU A 122 1.52 8.01 -8.51
CA LEU A 122 2.18 7.78 -7.24
C LEU A 122 1.21 7.23 -6.19
N ASN A 123 -0.01 7.77 -6.13
CA ASN A 123 -1.02 7.33 -5.18
C ASN A 123 -1.58 5.93 -5.51
N GLN A 124 -1.65 5.56 -6.79
CA GLN A 124 -1.93 4.18 -7.19
C GLN A 124 -0.82 3.20 -6.76
N MET A 125 0.42 3.70 -6.66
CA MET A 125 1.58 2.96 -6.18
C MET A 125 1.80 3.08 -4.65
N ASN A 126 0.82 3.60 -3.90
CA ASN A 126 0.83 3.75 -2.43
C ASN A 126 1.89 4.72 -1.87
N TYR A 127 2.34 5.72 -2.61
CA TYR A 127 3.26 6.74 -2.08
C TYR A 127 2.58 7.80 -1.21
N HIS A 128 1.25 7.92 -1.27
CA HIS A 128 0.50 9.01 -0.63
C HIS A 128 1.11 10.36 -0.98
N GLY A 129 1.31 10.56 -2.28
CA GLY A 129 1.98 11.72 -2.85
C GLY A 129 1.08 12.95 -2.93
N ARG A 130 1.71 14.10 -2.86
CA ARG A 130 1.15 15.40 -3.22
C ARG A 130 2.24 16.27 -3.82
N TRP A 131 1.86 17.36 -4.46
CA TRP A 131 2.80 18.36 -4.91
C TRP A 131 2.46 19.77 -4.38
N GLU A 132 3.45 20.63 -4.31
CA GLU A 132 3.32 22.04 -3.94
C GLU A 132 4.29 22.90 -4.75
N ALA A 133 3.97 24.19 -4.91
CA ALA A 133 4.90 25.14 -5.51
C ALA A 133 6.03 25.44 -4.51
N GLY A 134 7.26 25.60 -5.03
CA GLY A 134 8.42 25.93 -4.23
C GLY A 134 9.31 26.96 -4.95
N PRO A 135 10.21 27.64 -4.22
CA PRO A 135 11.05 28.69 -4.79
C PRO A 135 12.06 28.18 -5.83
N GLU A 136 12.44 26.91 -5.73
CA GLU A 136 13.41 26.27 -6.63
C GLU A 136 12.75 25.38 -7.69
N GLY A 137 11.44 25.40 -7.76
CA GLY A 137 10.61 24.57 -8.64
C GLY A 137 9.53 23.80 -7.87
N PRO A 138 8.68 23.08 -8.58
CA PRO A 138 7.65 22.26 -7.97
C PRO A 138 8.27 21.18 -7.06
N ARG A 139 7.67 20.97 -5.90
CA ARG A 139 8.05 19.93 -4.95
C ARG A 139 7.04 18.80 -4.99
N ILE A 140 7.52 17.57 -5.09
CA ILE A 140 6.72 16.37 -4.95
C ILE A 140 7.06 15.75 -3.61
N ILE A 141 6.05 15.46 -2.79
CA ILE A 141 6.18 15.05 -1.41
C ILE A 141 5.56 13.67 -1.26
N PHE A 142 6.31 12.70 -0.74
CA PHE A 142 5.84 11.37 -0.41
C PHE A 142 5.61 11.27 1.09
N SER A 143 4.37 10.99 1.51
CA SER A 143 4.02 10.78 2.90
C SER A 143 4.14 9.31 3.33
N HIS A 144 4.32 8.40 2.38
CA HIS A 144 4.54 6.98 2.61
C HIS A 144 5.58 6.44 1.63
N CYS A 145 6.44 5.55 2.10
CA CYS A 145 7.36 4.79 1.25
C CYS A 145 6.81 3.37 1.05
N PRO A 146 6.43 2.98 -0.18
CA PRO A 146 5.92 1.62 -0.43
C PRO A 146 6.98 0.53 -0.22
N TYR A 147 8.25 0.92 -0.16
CA TYR A 147 9.40 0.03 0.07
C TYR A 147 9.92 0.08 1.52
N ALA A 148 9.16 0.65 2.45
CA ALA A 148 9.59 0.86 3.84
C ALA A 148 10.16 -0.39 4.51
N ALA A 149 9.64 -1.58 4.15
CA ALA A 149 10.08 -2.86 4.70
C ALA A 149 11.53 -3.25 4.31
N ILE A 150 12.07 -2.70 3.23
CA ILE A 150 13.39 -3.08 2.70
C ILE A 150 14.34 -1.89 2.47
N ILE A 151 13.84 -0.66 2.55
CA ILE A 151 14.58 0.56 2.17
C ILE A 151 15.85 0.80 3.01
N GLU A 152 15.90 0.31 4.24
CA GLU A 152 17.09 0.43 5.10
C GLU A 152 18.25 -0.41 4.56
N LYS A 153 17.95 -1.59 4.00
CA LYS A 153 18.95 -2.50 3.41
C LYS A 153 19.23 -2.19 1.94
N HIS A 154 18.30 -1.53 1.26
CA HIS A 154 18.32 -1.22 -0.17
C HIS A 154 18.06 0.28 -0.42
N PRO A 155 18.96 1.17 0.07
CA PRO A 155 18.78 2.62 -0.09
C PRO A 155 18.86 3.11 -1.54
N GLU A 156 19.40 2.27 -2.44
CA GLU A 156 19.42 2.51 -3.89
C GLU A 156 18.02 2.67 -4.49
N LEU A 157 16.97 2.12 -3.86
CA LEU A 157 15.59 2.29 -4.29
C LEU A 157 15.14 3.76 -4.25
N CYS A 158 15.77 4.62 -3.45
CA CYS A 158 15.48 6.06 -3.50
C CYS A 158 15.89 6.69 -4.85
N ARG A 159 16.96 6.17 -5.50
CA ARG A 159 17.35 6.62 -6.84
C ARG A 159 16.36 6.15 -7.91
N MET A 160 15.70 5.01 -7.68
CA MET A 160 14.61 4.56 -8.53
C MET A 160 13.43 5.55 -8.47
N ASP A 161 13.10 6.08 -7.29
CA ASP A 161 12.05 7.09 -7.13
C ASP A 161 12.36 8.37 -7.93
N GLU A 162 13.62 8.85 -7.87
CA GLU A 162 14.07 9.98 -8.69
C GLU A 162 13.93 9.71 -10.19
N ALA A 163 14.30 8.49 -10.61
CA ALA A 163 14.17 8.06 -12.00
C ALA A 163 12.70 7.96 -12.45
N ILE A 164 11.79 7.45 -11.63
CA ILE A 164 10.34 7.43 -11.92
C ILE A 164 9.82 8.86 -12.14
N LEU A 165 10.17 9.75 -11.22
CA LEU A 165 9.77 11.15 -11.34
C LEU A 165 10.31 11.80 -12.61
N LYS A 166 11.56 11.50 -12.98
CA LYS A 166 12.17 11.98 -14.23
C LYS A 166 11.41 11.48 -15.46
N GLU A 167 11.03 10.20 -15.50
CA GLU A 167 10.25 9.64 -16.63
C GLU A 167 8.92 10.37 -16.80
N TRP A 168 8.18 10.62 -15.73
CA TRP A 168 6.88 11.28 -15.80
C TRP A 168 6.96 12.80 -15.98
N MET A 169 7.95 13.45 -15.35
CA MET A 169 8.09 14.90 -15.43
C MET A 169 8.84 15.37 -16.67
N GLY A 170 9.57 14.47 -17.35
CA GLY A 170 10.45 14.84 -18.48
C GLY A 170 11.62 15.77 -18.08
N GLN A 171 11.86 15.90 -16.77
CA GLN A 171 12.92 16.75 -16.19
C GLN A 171 13.52 16.03 -15.00
N PRO A 172 14.79 16.27 -14.64
CA PRO A 172 15.39 15.71 -13.44
C PRO A 172 14.56 16.01 -12.18
N ALA A 173 14.58 15.11 -11.24
CA ALA A 173 14.03 15.32 -9.91
C ALA A 173 15.08 14.88 -8.90
N SER A 174 15.38 15.73 -7.92
CA SER A 174 16.39 15.49 -6.91
C SER A 174 15.78 15.42 -5.53
N GLN A 175 16.11 14.38 -4.76
CA GLN A 175 15.66 14.23 -3.39
C GLN A 175 16.37 15.22 -2.46
N ILE A 176 15.63 16.14 -1.85
CA ILE A 176 16.14 17.16 -0.92
C ILE A 176 15.85 16.81 0.56
N SER A 177 14.92 15.90 0.83
CA SER A 177 14.63 15.39 2.18
C SER A 177 14.24 13.92 2.09
N LYS A 178 14.70 13.14 3.07
CA LYS A 178 14.40 11.71 3.18
C LYS A 178 13.70 11.43 4.52
N ALA A 179 12.60 10.68 4.49
CA ALA A 179 11.93 10.21 5.69
C ALA A 179 12.89 9.39 6.58
N GLY A 180 12.82 9.61 7.89
CA GLY A 180 13.69 8.97 8.88
C GLY A 180 15.07 9.63 9.03
N LYS A 181 15.45 10.61 8.20
CA LYS A 181 16.62 11.45 8.38
C LYS A 181 16.19 12.83 8.90
N ASP A 182 17.00 13.42 9.76
CA ASP A 182 16.85 14.78 10.29
C ASP A 182 15.44 15.07 10.89
N GLY A 183 14.77 14.03 11.42
CA GLY A 183 13.43 14.15 12.00
C GLY A 183 12.30 14.33 10.97
N SER A 184 12.59 14.27 9.67
CA SER A 184 11.56 14.33 8.62
C SER A 184 10.71 13.07 8.61
N SER A 185 9.38 13.24 8.51
CA SER A 185 8.42 12.15 8.31
C SER A 185 8.10 11.89 6.84
N VAL A 186 8.65 12.68 5.91
CA VAL A 186 8.33 12.67 4.48
C VAL A 186 9.58 12.72 3.61
N CYS A 187 9.48 12.17 2.40
CA CYS A 187 10.47 12.39 1.35
C CYS A 187 10.02 13.57 0.47
N VAL A 188 10.97 14.46 0.11
CA VAL A 188 10.69 15.64 -0.73
C VAL A 188 11.64 15.63 -1.91
N PHE A 189 11.09 15.83 -3.10
CA PHE A 189 11.82 15.91 -4.36
C PHE A 189 11.52 17.27 -5.02
N VAL A 190 12.56 17.92 -5.55
CA VAL A 190 12.43 19.13 -6.37
C VAL A 190 12.56 18.74 -7.83
N VAL A 191 11.64 19.21 -8.66
CA VAL A 191 11.62 18.95 -10.10
C VAL A 191 12.28 20.09 -10.86
N GLY A 192 13.16 19.75 -11.82
CA GLY A 192 13.86 20.75 -12.65
C GLY A 192 15.23 21.17 -12.11
N LYS A 193 15.76 20.44 -11.13
CA LYS A 193 17.07 20.71 -10.55
C LYS A 193 18.01 19.51 -10.72
#